data_1fab35ac4fbc353c86c46f41c2d635ae
#
_entry.id   1fab35ac4fbc353c86c46f41c2d635ae
#
_cell.length_a   1.000
_cell.length_b   1.000
_cell.length_c   1.000
_cell.angle_alpha   90.00
_cell.angle_beta   90.00
_cell.angle_gamma   90.00
#
_symmetry.space_group_name_H-M   'P 1'
#
loop_
_entity.id
_entity.type
_entity.pdbx_description
1 polymer ?
#
loop_
_entity_poly.entity_id
_entity_poly.type
_entity_poly.pdbx_seq_one_letter_code
_entity_poly.pdbx_strand_id
1 'polypeptide(L)'
;MEISGPILALQHWPKEPLNLVCDSGYTVYTFLHMDQALLKGSVEPQLLSLFLTLKSLLDKRKHPLFATHIQSHSGLPGPMAEGNYRADALVSLADTFQSVVVSHQYFHQNSQALHKEFNIPWAQAKQIVRECPDCQALPKASTTLALTLAGCNLK
;
A
#
# COMPACT_ATOMS: atom_id res chain seq x y z
N MET A 1 0.87 -2.01 9.32
CA MET A 1 1.35 -2.85 10.44
C MET A 1 1.97 -4.12 9.86
N GLU A 2 3.22 -4.41 10.17
CA GLU A 2 4.04 -5.46 9.50
C GLU A 2 3.48 -6.89 9.63
N ILE A 3 2.70 -7.18 10.66
CA ILE A 3 2.11 -8.51 10.90
C ILE A 3 1.00 -8.85 9.89
N SER A 4 0.42 -7.88 9.22
CA SER A 4 -0.65 -8.11 8.23
C SER A 4 -0.16 -8.91 7.02
N GLY A 5 1.08 -8.74 6.59
CA GLY A 5 1.67 -9.49 5.48
C GLY A 5 1.67 -11.00 5.70
N PRO A 6 2.24 -11.51 6.79
CA PRO A 6 2.16 -12.92 7.18
C PRO A 6 0.74 -13.48 7.28
N ILE A 7 -0.21 -12.70 7.83
CA ILE A 7 -1.62 -13.13 7.92
C ILE A 7 -2.20 -13.33 6.52
N LEU A 8 -1.98 -12.38 5.61
CA LEU A 8 -2.43 -12.49 4.22
C LEU A 8 -1.80 -13.69 3.50
N ALA A 9 -0.51 -13.93 3.70
CA ALA A 9 0.18 -15.09 3.13
C ALA A 9 -0.44 -16.41 3.61
N LEU A 10 -0.70 -16.55 4.92
CA LEU A 10 -1.36 -17.73 5.49
C LEU A 10 -2.78 -17.94 4.97
N GLN A 11 -3.52 -16.87 4.75
CA GLN A 11 -4.88 -16.91 4.20
C GLN A 11 -4.89 -17.30 2.72
N HIS A 12 -3.90 -16.82 1.96
CA HIS A 12 -3.83 -17.06 0.52
C HIS A 12 -3.33 -18.47 0.18
N TRP A 13 -2.38 -18.99 0.98
CA TRP A 13 -1.81 -20.34 0.80
C TRP A 13 -2.06 -21.26 2.01
N PRO A 14 -3.33 -21.58 2.32
CA PRO A 14 -3.65 -22.32 3.54
C PRO A 14 -3.24 -23.80 3.51
N LYS A 15 -3.09 -24.39 2.32
CA LYS A 15 -2.85 -25.83 2.10
C LYS A 15 -1.49 -26.15 1.47
N GLU A 16 -0.61 -25.17 1.32
CA GLU A 16 0.69 -25.33 0.67
C GLU A 16 1.82 -25.11 1.69
N PRO A 17 2.98 -25.75 1.54
CA PRO A 17 4.17 -25.36 2.31
C PRO A 17 4.49 -23.88 2.05
N LEU A 18 4.83 -23.14 3.10
CA LEU A 18 5.08 -21.71 3.01
C LEU A 18 6.44 -21.35 3.61
N ASN A 19 7.24 -20.63 2.83
CA ASN A 19 8.45 -19.98 3.30
C ASN A 19 8.20 -18.46 3.39
N LEU A 20 8.29 -17.91 4.59
CA LEU A 20 8.15 -16.50 4.86
C LEU A 20 9.53 -15.88 5.03
N VAL A 21 9.87 -14.93 4.18
CA VAL A 21 11.10 -14.13 4.30
C VAL A 21 10.69 -12.70 4.63
N CYS A 22 11.19 -12.15 5.72
CA CYS A 22 10.82 -10.83 6.19
C CYS A 22 12.04 -10.10 6.74
N ASP A 23 12.12 -8.81 6.52
CA ASP A 23 13.17 -7.92 7.05
C ASP A 23 12.83 -7.32 8.42
N SER A 24 11.63 -7.58 8.94
CA SER A 24 11.24 -7.26 10.30
C SER A 24 11.55 -8.43 11.24
N GLY A 25 12.59 -8.28 12.06
CA GLY A 25 12.93 -9.26 13.11
C GLY A 25 11.79 -9.45 14.10
N TYR A 26 11.04 -8.38 14.41
CA TYR A 26 9.87 -8.45 15.28
C TYR A 26 8.78 -9.35 14.70
N THR A 27 8.48 -9.18 13.42
CA THR A 27 7.47 -9.98 12.72
C THR A 27 7.84 -11.45 12.71
N VAL A 28 9.09 -11.77 12.36
CA VAL A 28 9.57 -13.17 12.33
C VAL A 28 9.55 -13.78 13.72
N TYR A 29 10.05 -13.05 14.74
CA TYR A 29 10.03 -13.53 16.13
C TYR A 29 8.59 -13.80 16.62
N THR A 30 7.68 -12.85 16.39
CA THR A 30 6.26 -12.98 16.75
C THR A 30 5.63 -14.19 16.07
N PHE A 31 5.93 -14.38 14.80
CA PHE A 31 5.41 -15.47 13.99
C PHE A 31 5.87 -16.84 14.49
N LEU A 32 7.16 -16.98 14.82
CA LEU A 32 7.75 -18.24 15.29
C LEU A 32 7.32 -18.63 16.70
N HIS A 33 6.90 -17.67 17.54
CA HIS A 33 6.57 -17.91 18.94
C HIS A 33 5.08 -17.74 19.25
N MET A 34 4.26 -17.47 18.24
CA MET A 34 2.83 -17.18 18.42
C MET A 34 2.03 -18.39 18.96
N ASP A 35 2.43 -19.61 18.63
CA ASP A 35 1.83 -20.85 19.11
C ASP A 35 1.86 -20.96 20.63
N GLN A 36 2.98 -20.52 21.25
CA GLN A 36 3.21 -20.55 22.70
C GLN A 36 2.84 -19.23 23.40
N ALA A 37 2.43 -18.20 22.65
CA ALA A 37 2.17 -16.88 23.21
C ALA A 37 0.91 -16.83 24.06
N LEU A 38 1.04 -16.30 25.28
CA LEU A 38 -0.08 -15.90 26.14
C LEU A 38 -0.41 -14.42 25.86
N LEU A 39 -1.50 -14.19 25.15
CA LEU A 39 -1.95 -12.85 24.81
C LEU A 39 -2.67 -12.21 26.01
N LYS A 40 -2.11 -11.08 26.50
CA LYS A 40 -2.70 -10.32 27.61
C LYS A 40 -3.72 -9.31 27.06
N GLY A 41 -4.82 -9.12 27.79
CA GLY A 41 -5.88 -8.16 27.40
C GLY A 41 -5.49 -6.68 27.48
N SER A 42 -4.26 -6.35 27.91
CA SER A 42 -3.73 -4.97 27.95
C SER A 42 -3.13 -4.49 26.61
N VAL A 43 -3.16 -5.32 25.58
CA VAL A 43 -2.70 -4.97 24.23
C VAL A 43 -3.77 -4.14 23.53
N GLU A 44 -3.35 -3.20 22.69
CA GLU A 44 -4.26 -2.41 21.86
C GLU A 44 -5.25 -3.34 21.10
N PRO A 45 -6.56 -3.03 21.10
CA PRO A 45 -7.59 -3.93 20.55
C PRO A 45 -7.34 -4.34 19.08
N GLN A 46 -6.83 -3.45 18.26
CA GLN A 46 -6.51 -3.76 16.85
C GLN A 46 -5.36 -4.76 16.76
N LEU A 47 -4.29 -4.54 17.52
CA LEU A 47 -3.14 -5.43 17.56
C LEU A 47 -3.51 -6.80 18.14
N LEU A 48 -4.32 -6.82 19.19
CA LEU A 48 -4.82 -8.05 19.79
C LEU A 48 -5.64 -8.88 18.78
N SER A 49 -6.50 -8.23 18.00
CA SER A 49 -7.28 -8.88 16.95
C SER A 49 -6.38 -9.51 15.88
N LEU A 50 -5.30 -8.85 15.47
CA LEU A 50 -4.32 -9.39 14.52
C LEU A 50 -3.59 -10.59 15.11
N PHE A 51 -3.17 -10.53 16.36
CA PHE A 51 -2.51 -11.66 17.03
C PHE A 51 -3.44 -12.87 17.18
N LEU A 52 -4.70 -12.66 17.55
CA LEU A 52 -5.68 -13.75 17.65
C LEU A 52 -5.93 -14.38 16.27
N THR A 53 -6.01 -13.57 15.23
CA THR A 53 -6.16 -14.05 13.85
C THR A 53 -4.94 -14.86 13.43
N LEU A 54 -3.74 -14.35 13.65
CA LEU A 54 -2.49 -15.05 13.35
C LEU A 54 -2.42 -16.40 14.08
N LYS A 55 -2.67 -16.41 15.40
CA LYS A 55 -2.68 -17.64 16.21
C LYS A 55 -3.67 -18.66 15.67
N SER A 56 -4.91 -18.24 15.38
CA SER A 56 -5.94 -19.12 14.82
C SER A 56 -5.55 -19.72 13.46
N LEU A 57 -4.84 -18.97 12.62
CA LEU A 57 -4.36 -19.46 11.32
C LEU A 57 -3.23 -20.48 11.50
N LEU A 58 -2.30 -20.23 12.41
CA LEU A 58 -1.18 -21.14 12.73
C LEU A 58 -1.69 -22.45 13.34
N ASP A 59 -2.60 -22.38 14.31
CA ASP A 59 -3.17 -23.55 14.99
C ASP A 59 -3.94 -24.48 14.02
N LYS A 60 -4.59 -23.90 13.02
CA LYS A 60 -5.33 -24.66 11.99
C LYS A 60 -4.44 -25.24 10.88
N ARG A 61 -3.20 -24.77 10.78
CA ARG A 61 -2.31 -25.13 9.69
C ARG A 61 -1.70 -26.51 9.89
N LYS A 62 -1.79 -27.35 8.87
CA LYS A 62 -1.20 -28.70 8.86
C LYS A 62 0.05 -28.81 7.96
N HIS A 63 0.30 -27.81 7.15
CA HIS A 63 1.40 -27.81 6.18
C HIS A 63 2.64 -27.13 6.74
N PRO A 64 3.84 -27.57 6.32
CA PRO A 64 5.10 -27.00 6.77
C PRO A 64 5.15 -25.49 6.58
N LEU A 65 5.75 -24.83 7.54
CA LEU A 65 5.91 -23.40 7.57
C LEU A 65 7.32 -23.07 8.04
N PHE A 66 8.01 -22.24 7.28
CA PHE A 66 9.32 -21.73 7.63
C PHE A 66 9.30 -20.21 7.59
N ALA A 67 9.89 -19.57 8.58
CA ALA A 67 10.06 -18.14 8.60
C ALA A 67 11.52 -17.78 8.89
N THR A 68 12.04 -16.82 8.15
CA THR A 68 13.42 -16.34 8.35
C THR A 68 13.49 -14.83 8.23
N HIS A 69 14.36 -14.25 9.06
CA HIS A 69 14.70 -12.85 9.00
C HIS A 69 15.85 -12.63 8.02
N ILE A 70 15.76 -11.58 7.21
CA ILE A 70 16.86 -11.08 6.40
C ILE A 70 17.14 -9.62 6.75
N GLN A 71 18.37 -9.20 6.55
CA GLN A 71 18.72 -7.79 6.71
C GLN A 71 18.28 -7.01 5.48
N SER A 72 17.41 -6.00 5.67
CA SER A 72 17.02 -5.08 4.59
C SER A 72 18.24 -4.32 4.06
N HIS A 73 18.20 -4.03 2.77
CA HIS A 73 19.25 -3.23 2.08
C HIS A 73 20.69 -3.72 2.28
N SER A 74 20.88 -5.03 2.47
CA SER A 74 22.21 -5.61 2.70
C SER A 74 23.16 -5.48 1.50
N GLY A 75 22.64 -5.17 0.30
CA GLY A 75 23.42 -5.15 -0.94
C GLY A 75 23.98 -6.51 -1.37
N LEU A 76 23.66 -7.58 -0.65
CA LEU A 76 24.10 -8.93 -0.98
C LEU A 76 23.30 -9.47 -2.17
N PRO A 77 23.95 -10.11 -3.14
CA PRO A 77 23.26 -10.76 -4.23
C PRO A 77 22.56 -12.03 -3.74
N GLY A 78 21.37 -12.32 -4.29
CA GLY A 78 20.69 -13.57 -4.01
C GLY A 78 19.17 -13.47 -4.07
N PRO A 79 18.48 -14.61 -4.24
CA PRO A 79 17.02 -14.62 -4.46
C PRO A 79 16.21 -14.06 -3.30
N MET A 80 16.69 -14.20 -2.06
CA MET A 80 16.01 -13.66 -0.89
C MET A 80 16.10 -12.13 -0.83
N ALA A 81 17.30 -11.55 -1.06
CA ALA A 81 17.48 -10.11 -1.09
C ALA A 81 16.73 -9.46 -2.26
N GLU A 82 16.75 -10.10 -3.44
CA GLU A 82 15.99 -9.64 -4.60
C GLU A 82 14.48 -9.73 -4.36
N GLY A 83 13.99 -10.79 -3.73
CA GLY A 83 12.59 -10.94 -3.37
C GLY A 83 12.11 -9.86 -2.41
N ASN A 84 12.90 -9.52 -1.38
CA ASN A 84 12.60 -8.44 -0.46
C ASN A 84 12.60 -7.08 -1.17
N TYR A 85 13.60 -6.80 -2.00
CA TYR A 85 13.64 -5.56 -2.79
C TYR A 85 12.41 -5.39 -3.68
N ARG A 86 11.94 -6.47 -4.32
CA ARG A 86 10.70 -6.44 -5.13
C ARG A 86 9.46 -6.18 -4.27
N ALA A 87 9.38 -6.77 -3.09
CA ALA A 87 8.28 -6.54 -2.15
C ALA A 87 8.24 -5.07 -1.71
N ASP A 88 9.39 -4.49 -1.32
CA ASP A 88 9.53 -3.09 -0.95
C ASP A 88 9.12 -2.14 -2.08
N ALA A 89 9.55 -2.45 -3.31
CA ALA A 89 9.19 -1.66 -4.48
C ALA A 89 7.66 -1.68 -4.75
N LEU A 90 7.01 -2.84 -4.58
CA LEU A 90 5.56 -2.95 -4.75
C LEU A 90 4.79 -2.18 -3.68
N VAL A 91 5.22 -2.24 -2.43
CA VAL A 91 4.61 -1.48 -1.31
C VAL A 91 4.77 0.02 -1.55
N SER A 92 5.97 0.47 -1.93
CA SER A 92 6.24 1.87 -2.23
C SER A 92 5.38 2.41 -3.38
N LEU A 93 5.17 1.61 -4.43
CA LEU A 93 4.29 1.99 -5.55
C LEU A 93 2.82 2.09 -5.10
N ALA A 94 2.35 1.15 -4.28
CA ALA A 94 0.99 1.16 -3.77
C ALA A 94 0.75 2.37 -2.85
N ASP A 95 1.70 2.70 -2.00
CA ASP A 95 1.65 3.84 -1.07
C ASP A 95 1.63 5.18 -1.85
N THR A 96 2.47 5.30 -2.87
CA THR A 96 2.47 6.46 -3.77
C THR A 96 1.13 6.62 -4.48
N PHE A 97 0.59 5.55 -5.05
CA PHE A 97 -0.71 5.59 -5.73
C PHE A 97 -1.84 6.02 -4.78
N GLN A 98 -1.89 5.46 -3.58
CA GLN A 98 -2.88 5.82 -2.58
C GLN A 98 -2.76 7.30 -2.17
N SER A 99 -1.55 7.80 -1.99
CA SER A 99 -1.29 9.21 -1.67
C SER A 99 -1.78 10.15 -2.78
N VAL A 100 -1.58 9.79 -4.04
CA VAL A 100 -2.06 10.55 -5.19
C VAL A 100 -3.60 10.59 -5.23
N VAL A 101 -4.25 9.44 -5.01
CA VAL A 101 -5.72 9.37 -4.99
C VAL A 101 -6.29 10.24 -3.88
N VAL A 102 -5.73 10.17 -2.67
CA VAL A 102 -6.15 10.99 -1.52
C VAL A 102 -5.93 12.47 -1.82
N SER A 103 -4.77 12.87 -2.34
CA SER A 103 -4.49 14.26 -2.72
C SER A 103 -5.49 14.77 -3.75
N HIS A 104 -5.79 13.97 -4.78
CA HIS A 104 -6.77 14.35 -5.78
C HIS A 104 -8.21 14.49 -5.20
N GLN A 105 -8.60 13.64 -4.27
CA GLN A 105 -9.91 13.73 -3.61
C GLN A 105 -10.10 15.03 -2.83
N TYR A 106 -9.01 15.59 -2.26
CA TYR A 106 -9.06 16.86 -1.54
C TYR A 106 -8.92 18.08 -2.44
N PHE A 107 -8.03 18.03 -3.43
CA PHE A 107 -7.64 19.23 -4.19
C PHE A 107 -8.14 19.24 -5.64
N HIS A 108 -8.68 18.15 -6.14
CA HIS A 108 -9.17 17.98 -7.52
C HIS A 108 -8.18 18.50 -8.58
N GLN A 109 -6.90 18.21 -8.36
CA GLN A 109 -5.81 18.61 -9.25
C GLN A 109 -5.98 17.99 -10.64
N ASN A 110 -5.52 18.71 -11.69
CA ASN A 110 -5.53 18.15 -13.02
C ASN A 110 -4.42 17.07 -13.19
N SER A 111 -4.51 16.28 -14.25
CA SER A 111 -3.57 15.18 -14.51
C SER A 111 -2.12 15.66 -14.69
N GLN A 112 -1.89 16.89 -15.14
CA GLN A 112 -0.57 17.47 -15.28
C GLN A 112 0.07 17.79 -13.92
N ALA A 113 -0.71 18.32 -12.99
CA ALA A 113 -0.25 18.60 -11.64
C ALA A 113 0.10 17.29 -10.90
N LEU A 114 -0.80 16.29 -10.94
CA LEU A 114 -0.56 14.98 -10.36
C LEU A 114 0.70 14.30 -10.92
N HIS A 115 0.88 14.33 -12.24
CA HIS A 115 2.08 13.77 -12.87
C HIS A 115 3.37 14.45 -12.39
N LYS A 116 3.37 15.78 -12.29
CA LYS A 116 4.56 16.54 -11.87
C LYS A 116 4.88 16.38 -10.38
N GLU A 117 3.85 16.44 -9.53
CA GLU A 117 3.99 16.44 -8.07
C GLU A 117 4.40 15.07 -7.53
N PHE A 118 3.76 14.02 -8.04
CA PHE A 118 3.96 12.66 -7.54
C PHE A 118 4.85 11.79 -8.44
N ASN A 119 5.34 12.35 -9.54
CA ASN A 119 6.17 11.63 -10.52
C ASN A 119 5.55 10.30 -11.01
N ILE A 120 4.23 10.24 -11.13
CA ILE A 120 3.49 9.07 -11.63
C ILE A 120 3.34 9.13 -13.16
N PRO A 121 3.17 7.97 -13.83
CA PRO A 121 2.91 7.93 -15.26
C PRO A 121 1.68 8.73 -15.68
N TRP A 122 1.74 9.39 -16.85
CA TRP A 122 0.61 10.15 -17.40
C TRP A 122 -0.69 9.36 -17.51
N ALA A 123 -0.60 8.08 -17.85
CA ALA A 123 -1.77 7.21 -17.95
C ALA A 123 -2.49 7.07 -16.61
N GLN A 124 -1.74 6.88 -15.52
CA GLN A 124 -2.28 6.79 -14.17
C GLN A 124 -2.88 8.12 -13.70
N ALA A 125 -2.18 9.24 -13.91
CA ALA A 125 -2.69 10.57 -13.57
C ALA A 125 -4.02 10.88 -14.27
N LYS A 126 -4.14 10.54 -15.56
CA LYS A 126 -5.39 10.70 -16.33
C LYS A 126 -6.49 9.78 -15.82
N GLN A 127 -6.16 8.55 -15.43
CA GLN A 127 -7.12 7.59 -14.90
C GLN A 127 -7.73 8.09 -13.59
N ILE A 128 -6.91 8.55 -12.65
CA ILE A 128 -7.37 9.08 -11.36
C ILE A 128 -8.36 10.23 -11.55
N VAL A 129 -8.01 11.20 -12.42
CA VAL A 129 -8.91 12.34 -12.72
C VAL A 129 -10.20 11.88 -13.41
N ARG A 130 -10.11 10.89 -14.30
CA ARG A 130 -11.27 10.33 -15.01
C ARG A 130 -12.20 9.54 -14.10
N GLU A 131 -11.69 8.88 -13.07
CA GLU A 131 -12.47 8.09 -12.12
C GLU A 131 -13.06 8.93 -10.98
N CYS A 132 -12.67 10.20 -10.85
CA CYS A 132 -13.18 11.10 -9.83
C CYS A 132 -14.61 11.57 -10.18
N PRO A 133 -15.63 11.27 -9.36
CA PRO A 133 -17.00 11.66 -9.61
C PRO A 133 -17.18 13.18 -9.70
N ASP A 134 -16.51 13.92 -8.83
CA ASP A 134 -16.63 15.37 -8.76
C ASP A 134 -16.01 16.05 -9.98
N CYS A 135 -14.88 15.56 -10.47
CA CYS A 135 -14.27 16.06 -11.71
C CYS A 135 -15.07 15.73 -12.96
N GLN A 136 -15.90 14.66 -12.94
CA GLN A 136 -16.78 14.30 -14.03
C GLN A 136 -18.07 15.10 -14.04
N ALA A 137 -18.55 15.52 -12.87
CA ALA A 137 -19.77 16.33 -12.74
C ALA A 137 -19.55 17.77 -13.23
N LEU A 138 -18.32 18.24 -13.34
CA LEU A 138 -18.01 19.56 -13.87
C LEU A 138 -18.19 19.55 -15.39
N PRO A 139 -19.02 20.46 -15.96
CA PRO A 139 -19.12 20.60 -17.40
C PRO A 139 -17.72 20.91 -17.95
N LYS A 140 -17.26 20.14 -18.94
CA LYS A 140 -16.01 20.44 -19.66
C LYS A 140 -16.12 21.88 -20.12
N ALA A 141 -15.33 22.78 -19.55
CA ALA A 141 -15.26 24.15 -20.01
C ALA A 141 -14.94 24.09 -21.52
N SER A 142 -15.95 24.38 -22.34
CA SER A 142 -15.77 24.51 -23.77
C SER A 142 -14.76 25.66 -23.94
N THR A 143 -13.69 25.40 -24.66
CA THR A 143 -12.56 26.29 -24.93
C THR A 143 -12.96 27.53 -25.79
N THR A 144 -14.18 28.02 -25.62
CA THR A 144 -14.74 29.14 -26.41
C THR A 144 -15.48 30.13 -25.51
N LEU A 145 -14.77 30.66 -24.53
CA LEU A 145 -15.09 31.95 -23.94
C LEU A 145 -13.77 32.72 -23.83
N ALA A 146 -13.29 33.15 -24.96
CA ALA A 146 -12.45 34.33 -25.03
C ALA A 146 -13.29 35.50 -24.51
N LEU A 147 -13.10 35.84 -23.24
CA LEU A 147 -13.54 37.11 -22.69
C LEU A 147 -12.76 38.20 -23.41
N THR A 148 -13.32 38.71 -24.50
CA THR A 148 -12.96 40.00 -25.04
C THR A 148 -13.32 41.05 -24.00
N LEU A 149 -12.36 41.45 -23.18
CA LEU A 149 -12.42 42.67 -22.42
C LEU A 149 -12.41 43.84 -23.40
N ALA A 150 -13.59 44.18 -23.91
CA ALA A 150 -13.81 45.41 -24.64
C ALA A 150 -13.68 46.59 -23.66
N GLY A 151 -12.68 47.37 -23.89
CA GLY A 151 -12.45 48.73 -23.50
C GLY A 151 -13.28 49.43 -22.45
N CYS A 152 -12.67 49.64 -21.26
CA CYS A 152 -12.97 50.83 -20.45
C CYS A 152 -12.02 51.95 -20.87
N ASN A 153 -12.44 52.80 -21.81
CA ASN A 153 -11.89 54.12 -21.98
C ASN A 153 -12.38 55.00 -20.82
N LEU A 154 -11.51 55.29 -19.89
CA LEU A 154 -11.71 56.40 -18.96
C LEU A 154 -11.05 57.65 -19.58
N LYS A 155 -11.90 58.62 -19.95
CA LYS A 155 -11.52 60.01 -20.12
C LYS A 155 -11.31 60.69 -18.78
#